data_5ccc0aa2e7aabc88c94d4f8a374b0e6c
#
_entry.id   5ccc0aa2e7aabc88c94d4f8a374b0e6c
#
_cell.length_a   1.000
_cell.length_b   1.000
_cell.length_c   1.000
_cell.angle_alpha   90.00
_cell.angle_beta   90.00
_cell.angle_gamma   90.00
#
_symmetry.space_group_name_H-M   'P 1'
#
loop_
_entity.id
_entity.type
_entity.pdbx_description
1 polymer ?
#
loop_
_entity_poly.entity_id
_entity_poly.type
_entity_poly.pdbx_seq_one_letter_code
_entity_poly.pdbx_strand_id
1 'polypeptide(L)'
;MIVLGLMKDIARGSGKAAKTDAIEAYVRETGEVRKQVAQSYRTTVDAAKKCFNSVMFGGSIPKWKRKWRVQAEAKSEIAEAFDKEMRRARVLIAEEELKRSGAREKRSDTTLMSEAVSREEERIMLEIQQAVGKLGWETGTLIHDAIIVRRKSNQDPTEKAKLEKAVEAALLEAMEERGWAQGSARAKVTEM
;
A
#
# COMPACT_ATOMS: atom_id res chain seq x y z
N MET A 1 -2.17 -1.58 1.68
CA MET A 1 -1.88 -2.85 2.35
C MET A 1 -0.71 -2.76 3.34
N ILE A 2 0.46 -2.31 2.95
CA ILE A 2 1.66 -2.19 3.81
C ILE A 2 1.38 -1.41 5.11
N VAL A 3 0.70 -0.27 5.03
CA VAL A 3 0.33 0.51 6.21
C VAL A 3 -0.46 -0.31 7.23
N LEU A 4 -1.41 -1.11 6.77
CA LEU A 4 -2.21 -1.98 7.64
C LEU A 4 -1.35 -3.07 8.28
N GLY A 5 -0.42 -3.66 7.52
CA GLY A 5 0.56 -4.62 8.02
C GLY A 5 1.44 -4.02 9.12
N LEU A 6 2.05 -2.88 8.87
CA LEU A 6 2.86 -2.15 9.85
C LEU A 6 2.08 -1.84 11.14
N MET A 7 0.80 -1.45 11.01
CA MET A 7 -0.07 -1.21 12.17
C MET A 7 -0.30 -2.47 13.01
N LYS A 8 -0.48 -3.63 12.35
CA LYS A 8 -0.62 -4.92 13.03
C LYS A 8 0.66 -5.33 13.75
N ASP A 9 1.82 -5.09 13.15
CA ASP A 9 3.12 -5.39 13.75
C ASP A 9 3.37 -4.52 14.99
N ILE A 10 3.06 -3.22 14.90
CA ILE A 10 3.14 -2.30 16.05
C ILE A 10 2.21 -2.75 17.16
N ALA A 11 0.98 -3.14 16.85
CA ALA A 11 0.02 -3.62 17.86
C ALA A 11 0.54 -4.88 18.58
N ARG A 12 1.15 -5.81 17.85
CA ARG A 12 1.76 -7.03 18.43
C ARG A 12 2.97 -6.71 19.30
N GLY A 13 3.85 -5.81 18.86
CA GLY A 13 5.10 -5.52 19.55
C GLY A 13 4.95 -4.58 20.74
N SER A 14 4.05 -3.60 20.66
CA SER A 14 3.92 -2.54 21.69
C SER A 14 2.62 -2.60 22.51
N GLY A 15 1.69 -3.48 22.16
CA GLY A 15 0.33 -3.51 22.73
C GLY A 15 -0.53 -2.29 22.36
N LYS A 16 -0.03 -1.36 21.57
CA LYS A 16 -0.76 -0.16 21.12
C LYS A 16 -1.65 -0.48 19.93
N ALA A 17 -2.80 -1.07 20.18
CA ALA A 17 -3.80 -1.28 19.13
C ALA A 17 -4.42 0.06 18.71
N ALA A 18 -4.52 0.29 17.41
CA ALA A 18 -5.32 1.37 16.85
C ALA A 18 -6.48 0.80 16.05
N LYS A 19 -7.58 1.53 16.04
CA LYS A 19 -8.72 1.19 15.17
C LYS A 19 -8.30 1.32 13.71
N THR A 20 -8.55 0.30 12.90
CA THR A 20 -8.16 0.19 11.48
C THR A 20 -9.30 -0.25 10.58
N ASP A 21 -10.55 -0.20 11.07
CA ASP A 21 -11.73 -0.71 10.36
C ASP A 21 -11.93 -0.05 8.99
N ALA A 22 -11.73 1.27 8.90
CA ALA A 22 -11.88 2.02 7.65
C ALA A 22 -10.73 1.74 6.69
N ILE A 23 -9.51 1.56 7.19
CA ILE A 23 -8.34 1.16 6.38
C ILE A 23 -8.57 -0.28 5.87
N GLU A 24 -9.03 -1.20 6.71
CA GLU A 24 -9.32 -2.58 6.34
C GLU A 24 -10.44 -2.67 5.28
N ALA A 25 -11.53 -1.93 5.49
CA ALA A 25 -12.61 -1.85 4.51
C ALA A 25 -12.12 -1.33 3.15
N TYR A 26 -11.29 -0.28 3.17
CA TYR A 26 -10.69 0.24 1.94
C TYR A 26 -9.79 -0.78 1.23
N VAL A 27 -8.99 -1.54 1.97
CA VAL A 27 -8.10 -2.58 1.38
C VAL A 27 -8.94 -3.72 0.79
N ARG A 28 -9.97 -4.18 1.52
CA ARG A 28 -10.81 -5.31 1.10
C ARG A 28 -11.69 -4.97 -0.09
N GLU A 29 -12.29 -3.80 -0.12
CA GLU A 29 -13.33 -3.41 -1.07
C GLU A 29 -13.02 -2.07 -1.77
N THR A 30 -11.75 -1.88 -2.16
CA THR A 30 -11.23 -0.61 -2.70
C THR A 30 -12.15 0.03 -3.76
N GLY A 31 -12.66 -0.79 -4.70
CA GLY A 31 -13.51 -0.30 -5.80
C GLY A 31 -14.85 0.23 -5.31
N GLU A 32 -15.49 -0.49 -4.41
CA GLU A 32 -16.80 -0.12 -3.86
C GLU A 32 -16.70 1.08 -2.91
N VAL A 33 -15.73 1.07 -2.02
CA VAL A 33 -15.47 2.21 -1.12
C VAL A 33 -15.22 3.51 -1.91
N ARG A 34 -14.46 3.45 -3.02
CA ARG A 34 -14.25 4.62 -3.89
C ARG A 34 -15.54 5.10 -4.55
N LYS A 35 -16.42 4.19 -4.98
CA LYS A 35 -17.74 4.55 -5.55
C LYS A 35 -18.61 5.25 -4.52
N GLN A 36 -18.72 4.69 -3.31
CA GLN A 36 -19.51 5.28 -2.22
C GLN A 36 -19.02 6.68 -1.84
N VAL A 37 -17.70 6.87 -1.74
CA VAL A 37 -17.12 8.18 -1.46
C VAL A 37 -17.34 9.16 -2.62
N ALA A 38 -17.25 8.68 -3.87
CA ALA A 38 -17.55 9.50 -5.05
C ALA A 38 -19.02 9.97 -5.05
N GLN A 39 -19.96 9.10 -4.71
CA GLN A 39 -21.38 9.44 -4.57
C GLN A 39 -21.60 10.47 -3.45
N SER A 40 -21.04 10.23 -2.25
CA SER A 40 -21.16 11.12 -1.10
C SER A 40 -20.66 12.55 -1.40
N TYR A 41 -19.57 12.64 -2.15
CA TYR A 41 -18.99 13.93 -2.54
C TYR A 41 -19.48 14.46 -3.89
N ARG A 42 -20.38 13.75 -4.57
CA ARG A 42 -20.90 14.08 -5.92
C ARG A 42 -19.75 14.35 -6.91
N THR A 43 -18.79 13.45 -6.95
CA THR A 43 -17.59 13.55 -7.77
C THR A 43 -17.31 12.25 -8.51
N THR A 44 -16.19 12.18 -9.24
CA THR A 44 -15.79 10.97 -9.97
C THR A 44 -15.07 9.97 -9.06
N VAL A 45 -15.10 8.69 -9.44
CA VAL A 45 -14.35 7.63 -8.74
C VAL A 45 -12.84 7.91 -8.77
N ASP A 46 -12.32 8.52 -9.86
CA ASP A 46 -10.92 8.93 -9.93
C ASP A 46 -10.59 10.03 -8.90
N ALA A 47 -11.46 11.03 -8.75
CA ALA A 47 -11.31 12.05 -7.71
C ALA A 47 -11.34 11.43 -6.31
N ALA A 48 -12.24 10.48 -6.04
CA ALA A 48 -12.28 9.76 -4.77
C ALA A 48 -10.99 8.94 -4.54
N LYS A 49 -10.46 8.25 -5.56
CA LYS A 49 -9.14 7.60 -5.49
C LYS A 49 -8.05 8.58 -5.05
N LYS A 50 -8.04 9.78 -5.63
CA LYS A 50 -7.06 10.82 -5.29
C LYS A 50 -7.28 11.42 -3.90
N CYS A 51 -8.51 11.36 -3.35
CA CYS A 51 -8.77 11.68 -1.95
C CYS A 51 -8.03 10.72 -1.03
N PHE A 52 -8.23 9.42 -1.20
CA PHE A 52 -7.56 8.40 -0.40
C PHE A 52 -6.04 8.48 -0.51
N ASN A 53 -5.52 8.60 -1.73
CA ASN A 53 -4.07 8.78 -1.94
C ASN A 53 -3.55 10.03 -1.22
N SER A 54 -4.25 11.18 -1.33
CA SER A 54 -3.86 12.40 -0.64
C SER A 54 -3.78 12.19 0.87
N VAL A 55 -4.79 11.55 1.46
CA VAL A 55 -4.84 11.26 2.90
C VAL A 55 -3.71 10.30 3.32
N MET A 56 -3.46 9.25 2.56
CA MET A 56 -2.36 8.31 2.82
C MET A 56 -0.99 9.00 2.88
N PHE A 57 -0.75 9.95 1.99
CA PHE A 57 0.51 10.71 1.94
C PHE A 57 0.49 12.03 2.71
N GLY A 58 -0.32 12.15 3.75
CA GLY A 58 -0.29 13.28 4.69
C GLY A 58 -1.07 14.52 4.25
N GLY A 59 -1.80 14.44 3.14
CA GLY A 59 -2.74 15.47 2.74
C GLY A 59 -3.98 15.51 3.61
N SER A 60 -4.92 16.39 3.30
CA SER A 60 -6.16 16.53 4.05
C SER A 60 -7.38 16.61 3.13
N ILE A 61 -8.52 16.10 3.60
CA ILE A 61 -9.79 16.16 2.89
C ILE A 61 -10.17 17.61 2.51
N PRO A 62 -10.03 18.64 3.38
CA PRO A 62 -10.32 20.02 2.99
C PRO A 62 -9.45 20.54 1.83
N LYS A 63 -8.15 20.22 1.80
CA LYS A 63 -7.27 20.58 0.67
C LYS A 63 -7.71 19.89 -0.61
N TRP A 64 -8.03 18.59 -0.51
CA TRP A 64 -8.51 17.82 -1.64
C TRP A 64 -9.84 18.36 -2.18
N LYS A 65 -10.82 18.67 -1.31
CA LYS A 65 -12.10 19.26 -1.72
C LYS A 65 -11.90 20.55 -2.52
N ARG A 66 -11.04 21.45 -2.05
CA ARG A 66 -10.73 22.70 -2.78
C ARG A 66 -10.14 22.41 -4.16
N LYS A 67 -9.19 21.47 -4.27
CA LYS A 67 -8.55 21.10 -5.54
C LYS A 67 -9.56 20.51 -6.54
N TRP A 68 -10.49 19.70 -6.05
CA TRP A 68 -11.46 18.99 -6.88
C TRP A 68 -12.82 19.68 -6.98
N ARG A 69 -12.93 20.92 -6.47
CA ARG A 69 -14.16 21.75 -6.49
C ARG A 69 -15.37 21.01 -5.88
N VAL A 70 -15.11 20.18 -4.88
CA VAL A 70 -16.16 19.54 -4.08
C VAL A 70 -16.71 20.54 -3.07
N GLN A 71 -18.03 20.54 -2.88
CA GLN A 71 -18.69 21.41 -1.91
C GLN A 71 -18.10 21.22 -0.51
N ALA A 72 -17.85 22.31 0.20
CA ALA A 72 -17.22 22.30 1.52
C ALA A 72 -18.05 21.49 2.54
N GLU A 73 -19.37 21.61 2.45
CA GLU A 73 -20.37 20.98 3.33
C GLU A 73 -20.57 19.49 3.06
N ALA A 74 -20.19 19.01 1.87
CA ALA A 74 -20.33 17.61 1.52
C ALA A 74 -19.50 16.74 2.49
N LYS A 75 -20.09 15.68 3.01
CA LYS A 75 -19.47 14.77 3.98
C LYS A 75 -19.50 13.34 3.47
N SER A 76 -18.49 12.58 3.86
CA SER A 76 -18.44 11.13 3.69
C SER A 76 -17.86 10.52 4.96
N GLU A 77 -18.70 9.84 5.71
CA GLU A 77 -18.28 9.17 6.96
C GLU A 77 -17.12 8.20 6.71
N ILE A 78 -17.15 7.50 5.59
CA ILE A 78 -16.10 6.56 5.20
C ILE A 78 -14.76 7.29 4.99
N ALA A 79 -14.75 8.39 4.23
CA ALA A 79 -13.53 9.15 3.99
C ALA A 79 -13.00 9.81 5.26
N GLU A 80 -13.89 10.32 6.12
CA GLU A 80 -13.53 10.95 7.39
C GLU A 80 -12.98 9.92 8.40
N ALA A 81 -13.58 8.73 8.47
CA ALA A 81 -13.08 7.63 9.29
C ALA A 81 -11.68 7.18 8.81
N PHE A 82 -11.52 7.01 7.50
CA PHE A 82 -10.24 6.67 6.90
C PHE A 82 -9.16 7.74 7.18
N ASP A 83 -9.47 9.04 7.05
CA ASP A 83 -8.54 10.14 7.36
C ASP A 83 -8.11 10.09 8.83
N LYS A 84 -9.07 9.89 9.75
CA LYS A 84 -8.79 9.79 11.18
C LYS A 84 -7.87 8.61 11.52
N GLU A 85 -8.16 7.43 10.95
CA GLU A 85 -7.36 6.23 11.18
C GLU A 85 -5.96 6.37 10.56
N MET A 86 -5.86 6.91 9.33
CA MET A 86 -4.57 7.16 8.66
C MET A 86 -3.70 8.18 9.39
N ARG A 87 -4.27 9.22 9.98
CA ARG A 87 -3.51 10.16 10.83
C ARG A 87 -2.92 9.46 12.03
N ARG A 88 -3.70 8.60 12.68
CA ARG A 88 -3.24 7.83 13.85
C ARG A 88 -2.17 6.81 13.46
N ALA A 89 -2.39 6.09 12.35
CA ALA A 89 -1.42 5.15 11.79
C ALA A 89 -0.07 5.84 11.51
N ARG A 90 -0.11 7.02 10.90
CA ARG A 90 1.09 7.80 10.59
C ARG A 90 1.91 8.12 11.83
N VAL A 91 1.27 8.60 12.88
CA VAL A 91 1.96 8.92 14.14
C VAL A 91 2.61 7.66 14.73
N LEU A 92 1.87 6.55 14.82
CA LEU A 92 2.38 5.31 15.41
C LEU A 92 3.54 4.71 14.60
N ILE A 93 3.42 4.69 13.28
CA ILE A 93 4.49 4.20 12.39
C ILE A 93 5.72 5.12 12.49
N ALA A 94 5.52 6.44 12.54
CA ALA A 94 6.60 7.39 12.69
C ALA A 94 7.33 7.26 14.03
N GLU A 95 6.61 7.06 15.14
CA GLU A 95 7.21 6.80 16.45
C GLU A 95 8.09 5.55 16.43
N GLU A 96 7.61 4.48 15.80
CA GLU A 96 8.34 3.22 15.73
C GLU A 96 9.57 3.33 14.81
N GLU A 97 9.41 3.99 13.68
CA GLU A 97 10.52 4.24 12.75
C GLU A 97 11.61 5.13 13.36
N LEU A 98 11.22 6.12 14.14
CA LEU A 98 12.17 6.98 14.86
C LEU A 98 13.00 6.17 15.88
N LYS A 99 12.36 5.28 16.63
CA LYS A 99 13.06 4.37 17.58
C LYS A 99 14.04 3.47 16.83
N ARG A 100 13.59 2.87 15.72
CA ARG A 100 14.38 1.95 14.92
C ARG A 100 15.60 2.63 14.29
N SER A 101 15.42 3.81 13.73
CA SER A 101 16.49 4.54 13.02
C SER A 101 17.49 5.22 13.94
N GLY A 102 17.16 5.41 15.22
CA GLY A 102 17.96 6.17 16.17
C GLY A 102 18.19 7.64 15.74
N ALA A 103 17.39 8.13 14.81
CA ALA A 103 17.57 9.45 14.23
C ALA A 103 17.37 10.55 15.28
N ARG A 104 18.35 11.47 15.36
CA ARG A 104 18.29 12.64 16.25
C ARG A 104 17.67 13.86 15.59
N GLU A 105 17.53 13.86 14.26
CA GLU A 105 16.96 14.97 13.52
C GLU A 105 15.43 14.94 13.55
N LYS A 106 14.83 16.13 13.69
CA LYS A 106 13.38 16.29 13.67
C LYS A 106 12.86 16.10 12.24
N ARG A 107 12.30 14.93 11.96
CA ARG A 107 11.63 14.60 10.68
C ARG A 107 10.12 14.57 10.86
N SER A 108 9.37 14.84 9.79
CA SER A 108 7.91 14.79 9.86
C SER A 108 7.40 13.35 9.93
N ASP A 109 6.26 13.14 10.59
CA ASP A 109 5.60 11.82 10.65
C ASP A 109 5.32 11.26 9.23
N THR A 110 5.03 12.13 8.28
CA THR A 110 4.82 11.74 6.87
C THR A 110 6.12 11.20 6.24
N THR A 111 7.26 11.83 6.50
CA THR A 111 8.56 11.38 6.00
C THR A 111 8.92 10.03 6.61
N LEU A 112 8.81 9.90 7.94
CA LEU A 112 9.12 8.65 8.64
C LEU A 112 8.20 7.50 8.20
N MET A 113 6.90 7.76 8.04
CA MET A 113 5.97 6.76 7.52
C MET A 113 6.33 6.36 6.08
N SER A 114 6.69 7.31 5.21
CA SER A 114 7.13 6.99 3.84
C SER A 114 8.37 6.11 3.82
N GLU A 115 9.35 6.39 4.67
CA GLU A 115 10.56 5.56 4.81
C GLU A 115 10.22 4.14 5.29
N ALA A 116 9.33 4.01 6.28
CA ALA A 116 8.87 2.71 6.76
C ALA A 116 8.17 1.91 5.66
N VAL A 117 7.28 2.55 4.91
CA VAL A 117 6.55 1.92 3.79
C VAL A 117 7.51 1.50 2.69
N SER A 118 8.41 2.40 2.25
CA SER A 118 9.38 2.09 1.18
C SER A 118 10.31 0.95 1.56
N ARG A 119 10.73 0.87 2.81
CA ARG A 119 11.55 -0.25 3.31
C ARG A 119 10.82 -1.59 3.22
N GLU A 120 9.53 -1.63 3.57
CA GLU A 120 8.76 -2.87 3.47
C GLU A 120 8.45 -3.22 2.01
N GLU A 121 8.22 -2.23 1.15
CA GLU A 121 8.12 -2.43 -0.31
C GLU A 121 9.40 -3.08 -0.86
N GLU A 122 10.56 -2.53 -0.50
CA GLU A 122 11.86 -3.06 -0.94
C GLU A 122 12.06 -4.52 -0.48
N ARG A 123 11.71 -4.85 0.77
CA ARG A 123 11.82 -6.22 1.29
C ARG A 123 10.92 -7.19 0.52
N ILE A 124 9.67 -6.83 0.29
CA ILE A 124 8.74 -7.65 -0.50
C ILE A 124 9.27 -7.84 -1.93
N MET A 125 9.77 -6.78 -2.54
CA MET A 125 10.30 -6.83 -3.90
C MET A 125 11.55 -7.74 -4.00
N LEU A 126 12.41 -7.75 -2.98
CA LEU A 126 13.56 -8.68 -2.91
C LEU A 126 13.11 -10.13 -2.81
N GLU A 127 12.07 -10.44 -2.03
CA GLU A 127 11.51 -11.79 -1.92
C GLU A 127 10.91 -12.26 -3.26
N ILE A 128 10.16 -11.39 -3.94
CA ILE A 128 9.64 -11.65 -5.29
C ILE A 128 10.80 -11.87 -6.27
N GLN A 129 11.83 -11.04 -6.22
CA GLN A 129 13.03 -11.18 -7.07
C GLN A 129 13.71 -12.56 -6.88
N GLN A 130 13.82 -13.01 -5.64
CA GLN A 130 14.36 -14.32 -5.34
C GLN A 130 13.49 -15.47 -5.90
N ALA A 131 12.16 -15.35 -5.77
CA ALA A 131 11.23 -16.34 -6.32
C ALA A 131 11.32 -16.40 -7.85
N VAL A 132 11.40 -15.27 -8.52
CA VAL A 132 11.60 -15.16 -9.97
C VAL A 132 12.94 -15.76 -10.40
N GLY A 133 14.00 -15.50 -9.64
CA GLY A 133 15.32 -16.06 -9.86
C GLY A 133 15.37 -17.59 -9.75
N LYS A 134 14.63 -18.18 -8.78
CA LYS A 134 14.49 -19.66 -8.64
C LYS A 134 13.88 -20.33 -9.88
N LEU A 135 13.05 -19.61 -10.63
CA LEU A 135 12.53 -20.08 -11.93
C LEU A 135 13.53 -19.91 -13.09
N GLY A 136 14.73 -19.43 -12.81
CA GLY A 136 15.76 -19.19 -13.80
C GLY A 136 15.53 -17.98 -14.69
N TRP A 137 14.71 -17.01 -14.27
CA TRP A 137 14.57 -15.73 -14.94
C TRP A 137 15.65 -14.76 -14.46
N GLU A 138 16.22 -14.00 -15.39
CA GLU A 138 17.08 -12.89 -15.04
C GLU A 138 16.26 -11.68 -14.65
N THR A 139 16.46 -11.19 -13.44
CA THR A 139 15.85 -9.95 -12.97
C THR A 139 16.75 -8.76 -13.27
N GLY A 140 16.18 -7.74 -13.85
CA GLY A 140 16.83 -6.45 -14.07
C GLY A 140 16.58 -5.48 -12.91
N THR A 141 16.30 -4.24 -13.27
CA THR A 141 16.09 -3.16 -12.29
C THR A 141 14.75 -3.27 -11.58
N LEU A 142 14.76 -3.04 -10.27
CA LEU A 142 13.55 -2.78 -9.49
C LEU A 142 13.11 -1.33 -9.73
N ILE A 143 11.86 -1.14 -10.11
CA ILE A 143 11.27 0.20 -10.32
C ILE A 143 10.00 0.28 -9.48
N HIS A 144 10.06 0.97 -8.34
CA HIS A 144 8.94 1.12 -7.41
C HIS A 144 8.28 -0.23 -7.07
N ASP A 145 7.07 -0.45 -7.56
CA ASP A 145 6.25 -1.65 -7.39
C ASP A 145 6.33 -2.63 -8.57
N ALA A 146 7.39 -2.54 -9.39
CA ALA A 146 7.60 -3.35 -10.57
C ALA A 146 9.01 -3.96 -10.63
N ILE A 147 9.09 -5.18 -11.16
CA ILE A 147 10.35 -5.85 -11.47
C ILE A 147 10.43 -6.03 -12.98
N ILE A 148 11.53 -5.54 -13.58
CA ILE A 148 11.84 -5.84 -14.97
C ILE A 148 12.50 -7.21 -15.00
N VAL A 149 11.94 -8.13 -15.77
CA VAL A 149 12.53 -9.44 -16.03
C VAL A 149 12.92 -9.58 -17.49
N ARG A 150 14.09 -10.16 -17.75
CA ARG A 150 14.55 -10.40 -19.11
C ARG A 150 13.89 -11.66 -19.64
N ARG A 151 13.24 -11.53 -20.81
CA ARG A 151 12.68 -12.67 -21.54
C ARG A 151 13.81 -13.55 -22.08
N LYS A 152 13.73 -14.88 -21.86
CA LYS A 152 14.58 -15.84 -22.54
C LYS A 152 14.11 -16.00 -23.98
N SER A 153 15.02 -16.07 -24.95
CA SER A 153 14.76 -15.97 -26.39
C SER A 153 13.81 -17.02 -27.01
N ASN A 154 13.44 -18.09 -26.30
CA ASN A 154 12.61 -19.20 -26.80
C ASN A 154 11.49 -19.58 -25.82
N GLN A 155 10.77 -18.60 -25.26
CA GLN A 155 9.79 -18.92 -24.22
C GLN A 155 8.42 -19.26 -24.79
N ASP A 156 7.93 -20.42 -24.33
CA ASP A 156 6.55 -20.87 -24.43
C ASP A 156 5.59 -19.87 -23.73
N PRO A 157 4.43 -19.55 -24.30
CA PRO A 157 3.40 -18.75 -23.64
C PRO A 157 3.02 -19.22 -22.23
N THR A 158 3.21 -20.49 -21.92
CA THR A 158 2.99 -21.06 -20.57
C THR A 158 3.95 -20.51 -19.52
N GLU A 159 5.14 -20.05 -19.91
CA GLU A 159 6.15 -19.51 -18.99
C GLU A 159 5.67 -18.18 -18.33
N LYS A 160 4.92 -17.37 -19.07
CA LYS A 160 4.30 -16.16 -18.54
C LYS A 160 3.34 -16.48 -17.39
N ALA A 161 2.47 -17.47 -17.57
CA ALA A 161 1.52 -17.90 -16.55
C ALA A 161 2.22 -18.52 -15.34
N LYS A 162 3.34 -19.23 -15.53
CA LYS A 162 4.17 -19.73 -14.42
C LYS A 162 4.81 -18.59 -13.65
N LEU A 163 5.30 -17.56 -14.34
CA LEU A 163 5.89 -16.38 -13.71
C LEU A 163 4.85 -15.62 -12.88
N GLU A 164 3.67 -15.35 -13.44
CA GLU A 164 2.57 -14.70 -12.72
C GLU A 164 2.21 -15.45 -11.43
N LYS A 165 2.02 -16.78 -11.52
CA LYS A 165 1.73 -17.61 -10.36
C LYS A 165 2.83 -17.60 -9.31
N ALA A 166 4.10 -17.62 -9.72
CA ALA A 166 5.22 -17.59 -8.79
C ALA A 166 5.34 -16.25 -8.07
N VAL A 167 5.11 -15.14 -8.79
CA VAL A 167 5.10 -13.80 -8.19
C VAL A 167 3.93 -13.66 -7.21
N GLU A 168 2.75 -14.14 -7.58
CA GLU A 168 1.59 -14.14 -6.68
C GLU A 168 1.83 -15.00 -5.43
N ALA A 169 2.42 -16.20 -5.59
CA ALA A 169 2.75 -17.06 -4.47
C ALA A 169 3.78 -16.42 -3.53
N ALA A 170 4.87 -15.87 -4.08
CA ALA A 170 5.89 -15.17 -3.29
C ALA A 170 5.32 -13.94 -2.55
N LEU A 171 4.43 -13.19 -3.21
CA LEU A 171 3.77 -12.05 -2.58
C LEU A 171 2.83 -12.48 -1.45
N LEU A 172 2.08 -13.58 -1.62
CA LEU A 172 1.22 -14.14 -0.58
C LEU A 172 2.05 -14.66 0.59
N GLU A 173 3.12 -15.39 0.34
CA GLU A 173 4.05 -15.89 1.35
C GLU A 173 4.66 -14.75 2.16
N ALA A 174 5.18 -13.72 1.49
CA ALA A 174 5.71 -12.52 2.12
C ALA A 174 4.69 -11.80 3.02
N MET A 175 3.42 -11.84 2.65
CA MET A 175 2.33 -11.26 3.45
C MET A 175 1.94 -12.15 4.63
N GLU A 176 1.90 -13.48 4.43
CA GLU A 176 1.59 -14.45 5.47
C GLU A 176 2.65 -14.48 6.57
N GLU A 177 3.93 -14.50 6.22
CA GLU A 177 5.04 -14.42 7.17
C GLU A 177 4.96 -13.20 8.08
N ARG A 178 4.44 -12.08 7.55
CA ARG A 178 4.19 -10.85 8.30
C ARG A 178 2.83 -10.84 9.01
N GLY A 179 2.00 -11.88 8.83
CA GLY A 179 0.63 -11.94 9.35
C GLY A 179 -0.26 -10.83 8.81
N TRP A 180 0.00 -10.37 7.58
CA TRP A 180 -0.82 -9.37 6.90
C TRP A 180 -2.06 -10.04 6.28
N ALA A 181 -3.14 -9.25 6.09
CA ALA A 181 -4.38 -9.82 5.57
C ALA A 181 -4.22 -10.34 4.15
N GLN A 182 -4.61 -11.58 3.94
CA GLN A 182 -4.75 -12.18 2.60
C GLN A 182 -5.91 -11.52 1.85
N GLY A 183 -5.78 -11.36 0.55
CA GLY A 183 -6.98 -11.21 -0.28
C GLY A 183 -6.91 -10.28 -1.47
N SER A 184 -5.85 -9.50 -1.68
CA SER A 184 -5.81 -8.59 -2.85
C SER A 184 -4.47 -8.50 -3.57
N ALA A 185 -3.57 -9.42 -3.30
CA ALA A 185 -2.32 -9.50 -4.02
C ALA A 185 -2.58 -10.04 -5.44
N ARG A 186 -2.37 -9.23 -6.44
CA ARG A 186 -2.40 -9.64 -7.86
C ARG A 186 -1.13 -9.16 -8.53
N ALA A 187 -0.43 -10.09 -9.15
CA ALA A 187 0.64 -9.77 -10.06
C ALA A 187 0.11 -9.66 -11.49
N LYS A 188 0.69 -8.78 -12.26
CA LYS A 188 0.41 -8.66 -13.69
C LYS A 188 1.73 -8.58 -14.44
N VAL A 189 1.98 -9.52 -15.32
CA VAL A 189 3.09 -9.46 -16.26
C VAL A 189 2.67 -8.68 -17.48
N THR A 190 3.33 -7.54 -17.72
CA THR A 190 3.14 -6.71 -18.91
C THR A 190 4.38 -6.83 -19.78
N GLU A 191 4.19 -7.11 -21.05
CA GLU A 191 5.28 -7.05 -22.04
C GLU A 191 5.52 -5.59 -22.41
N MET A 192 6.78 -5.17 -22.43
CA MET A 192 7.23 -3.87 -22.92
C MET A 192 7.79 -4.02 -24.33
#